data_a16a3218dc7e20539e00071338f3c59e
#
_entry.id   a16a3218dc7e20539e00071338f3c59e
#
_cell.length_a   1.000
_cell.length_b   1.000
_cell.length_c   1.000
_cell.angle_alpha   90.00
_cell.angle_beta   90.00
_cell.angle_gamma   90.00
#
_symmetry.space_group_name_H-M   'P 1'
#
loop_
_entity.id
_entity.type
_entity.pdbx_description
1 polymer ?
#
loop_
_entity_poly.entity_id
_entity_poly.type
_entity_poly.pdbx_seq_one_letter_code
_entity_poly.pdbx_strand_id
1 'polypeptide(L)'
;KITVNMGIGEAVQDKKTIEKAVTDLEKLAGQKVVITRAKKSVASFKIREGMPIGAKVTLRRERMYEFLDRLINVALPRVRDFRGLNSKSFDGNGNYSLGVKEQIIFPEIDYDKIDKIRGLDICITTSAKNDEEGLALLKEFNFPIKDAPKKKTTEESEVEEVVEVADPELEAKEKEAADTVDVKPESEEVSETKDKENEIEEKE
;
A
#
# COMPACT_ATOMS: atom_id res chain seq x y z
N LYS A 1 -11.40 -8.95 -15.36
CA LYS A 1 -12.55 -8.78 -14.47
C LYS A 1 -12.23 -7.74 -13.41
N ILE A 2 -13.24 -7.00 -12.95
CA ILE A 2 -13.12 -6.11 -11.81
C ILE A 2 -14.03 -6.63 -10.69
N THR A 3 -13.49 -6.76 -9.49
CA THR A 3 -14.26 -7.14 -8.31
C THR A 3 -14.28 -5.96 -7.35
N VAL A 4 -15.49 -5.51 -7.02
CA VAL A 4 -15.66 -4.46 -6.00
C VAL A 4 -16.22 -5.12 -4.75
N ASN A 5 -15.59 -4.85 -3.62
CA ASN A 5 -15.95 -5.38 -2.32
C ASN A 5 -16.20 -4.23 -1.35
N MET A 6 -17.20 -4.39 -0.50
CA MET A 6 -17.51 -3.48 0.60
C MET A 6 -17.62 -4.29 1.89
N GLY A 7 -16.68 -4.08 2.81
CA GLY A 7 -16.72 -4.67 4.15
C GLY A 7 -17.59 -3.85 5.08
N ILE A 8 -18.58 -4.48 5.72
CA ILE A 8 -19.56 -3.82 6.58
C ILE A 8 -19.51 -4.48 7.97
N GLY A 9 -18.49 -4.13 8.77
CA GLY A 9 -18.33 -4.68 10.11
C GLY A 9 -19.48 -4.33 11.06
N GLU A 10 -20.13 -3.17 10.84
CA GLU A 10 -21.27 -2.70 11.62
C GLU A 10 -22.54 -3.53 11.44
N ALA A 11 -22.62 -4.30 10.37
CA ALA A 11 -23.75 -5.19 10.08
C ALA A 11 -23.96 -6.28 11.14
N VAL A 12 -22.97 -6.51 11.99
CA VAL A 12 -23.08 -7.39 13.14
C VAL A 12 -24.08 -6.83 14.17
N GLN A 13 -24.16 -5.52 14.29
CA GLN A 13 -25.05 -4.82 15.21
C GLN A 13 -26.40 -4.50 14.56
N ASP A 14 -26.38 -3.96 13.34
CA ASP A 14 -27.59 -3.57 12.59
C ASP A 14 -27.62 -4.20 11.19
N LYS A 15 -28.56 -5.12 11.00
CA LYS A 15 -28.77 -5.82 9.70
C LYS A 15 -29.25 -4.88 8.59
N LYS A 16 -29.97 -3.80 8.92
CA LYS A 16 -30.46 -2.83 7.92
C LYS A 16 -29.35 -2.07 7.22
N THR A 17 -28.19 -1.95 7.89
CA THR A 17 -27.00 -1.31 7.34
C THR A 17 -26.49 -2.03 6.08
N ILE A 18 -26.62 -3.36 6.02
CA ILE A 18 -26.25 -4.13 4.83
C ILE A 18 -27.17 -3.84 3.65
N GLU A 19 -28.47 -3.76 3.87
CA GLU A 19 -29.41 -3.52 2.78
C GLU A 19 -29.15 -2.19 2.08
N LYS A 20 -28.85 -1.15 2.87
CA LYS A 20 -28.47 0.17 2.34
C LYS A 20 -27.16 0.12 1.56
N ALA A 21 -26.14 -0.51 2.12
CA ALA A 21 -24.85 -0.67 1.45
C ALA A 21 -24.94 -1.51 0.16
N VAL A 22 -25.78 -2.54 0.14
CA VAL A 22 -26.07 -3.31 -1.07
C VAL A 22 -26.73 -2.43 -2.12
N THR A 23 -27.72 -1.61 -1.73
CA THR A 23 -28.38 -0.67 -2.65
C THR A 23 -27.41 0.34 -3.25
N ASP A 24 -26.48 0.88 -2.46
CA ASP A 24 -25.46 1.81 -2.95
C ASP A 24 -24.50 1.11 -3.91
N LEU A 25 -24.06 -0.10 -3.58
CA LEU A 25 -23.17 -0.88 -4.44
C LEU A 25 -23.87 -1.35 -5.73
N GLU A 26 -25.17 -1.62 -5.70
CA GLU A 26 -25.98 -1.95 -6.88
C GLU A 26 -26.11 -0.76 -7.84
N LYS A 27 -26.31 0.45 -7.33
CA LYS A 27 -26.31 1.68 -8.15
C LYS A 27 -24.97 1.87 -8.85
N LEU A 28 -23.90 1.71 -8.10
CA LEU A 28 -22.53 1.87 -8.59
C LEU A 28 -22.16 0.83 -9.65
N ALA A 29 -22.55 -0.43 -9.45
CA ALA A 29 -22.18 -1.55 -10.30
C ALA A 29 -23.12 -1.76 -11.50
N GLY A 30 -24.34 -1.21 -11.43
CA GLY A 30 -25.40 -1.47 -12.44
C GLY A 30 -25.83 -2.93 -12.53
N GLN A 31 -25.53 -3.73 -11.50
CA GLN A 31 -25.95 -5.13 -11.41
C GLN A 31 -26.18 -5.59 -9.98
N LYS A 32 -26.91 -6.70 -9.82
CA LYS A 32 -27.19 -7.29 -8.52
C LYS A 32 -25.93 -7.68 -7.77
N VAL A 33 -25.88 -7.32 -6.50
CA VAL A 33 -24.76 -7.55 -5.59
C VAL A 33 -24.95 -8.83 -4.79
N VAL A 34 -23.86 -9.50 -4.47
CA VAL A 34 -23.85 -10.71 -3.64
C VAL A 34 -23.47 -10.34 -2.21
N ILE A 35 -24.34 -10.66 -1.27
CA ILE A 35 -24.07 -10.49 0.16
C ILE A 35 -23.07 -11.56 0.60
N THR A 36 -21.97 -11.14 1.22
CA THR A 36 -20.95 -12.03 1.78
C THR A 36 -21.28 -12.36 3.22
N ARG A 37 -21.20 -13.66 3.55
CA ARG A 37 -21.53 -14.19 4.88
C ARG A 37 -20.29 -14.74 5.57
N ALA A 38 -20.27 -14.67 6.90
CA ALA A 38 -19.21 -15.24 7.71
C ALA A 38 -19.13 -16.76 7.54
N LYS A 39 -17.94 -17.30 7.32
CA LYS A 39 -17.68 -18.74 7.20
C LYS A 39 -17.46 -19.42 8.54
N LYS A 40 -16.96 -18.70 9.54
CA LYS A 40 -16.64 -19.19 10.87
C LYS A 40 -17.14 -18.22 11.93
N SER A 41 -17.51 -18.75 13.08
CA SER A 41 -17.86 -17.93 14.24
C SER A 41 -16.59 -17.45 14.93
N VAL A 42 -16.51 -16.14 15.23
CA VAL A 42 -15.37 -15.51 15.93
C VAL A 42 -15.91 -14.68 17.09
N ALA A 43 -15.63 -15.11 18.31
CA ALA A 43 -16.18 -14.50 19.53
C ALA A 43 -15.67 -13.06 19.73
N SER A 44 -14.39 -12.76 19.43
CA SER A 44 -13.81 -11.44 19.58
C SER A 44 -14.52 -10.38 18.75
N PHE A 45 -14.99 -10.74 17.56
CA PHE A 45 -15.77 -9.84 16.68
C PHE A 45 -17.28 -9.98 16.83
N LYS A 46 -17.77 -10.79 17.77
CA LYS A 46 -19.18 -11.08 17.97
C LYS A 46 -19.91 -11.59 16.72
N ILE A 47 -19.16 -12.30 15.84
CA ILE A 47 -19.67 -12.84 14.58
C ILE A 47 -20.03 -14.30 14.76
N ARG A 48 -21.21 -14.69 14.24
CA ARG A 48 -21.64 -16.08 14.11
C ARG A 48 -21.59 -16.52 12.64
N GLU A 49 -21.42 -17.80 12.42
CA GLU A 49 -21.49 -18.40 11.09
C GLU A 49 -22.81 -18.06 10.39
N GLY A 50 -22.75 -17.75 9.09
CA GLY A 50 -23.90 -17.35 8.28
C GLY A 50 -24.32 -15.89 8.43
N MET A 51 -23.77 -15.11 9.37
CA MET A 51 -24.09 -13.68 9.49
C MET A 51 -23.58 -12.92 8.27
N PRO A 52 -24.39 -11.98 7.73
CA PRO A 52 -23.95 -11.12 6.65
C PRO A 52 -22.96 -10.08 7.18
N ILE A 53 -21.80 -9.96 6.53
CA ILE A 53 -20.69 -9.09 6.96
C ILE A 53 -20.20 -8.13 5.88
N GLY A 54 -20.69 -8.26 4.66
CA GLY A 54 -20.26 -7.40 3.55
C GLY A 54 -21.04 -7.71 2.27
N ALA A 55 -20.64 -7.02 1.23
CA ALA A 55 -21.22 -7.13 -0.10
C ALA A 55 -20.12 -7.12 -1.15
N LYS A 56 -20.26 -7.90 -2.23
CA LYS A 56 -19.31 -7.91 -3.35
C LYS A 56 -20.03 -8.01 -4.67
N VAL A 57 -19.41 -7.45 -5.69
CA VAL A 57 -19.84 -7.55 -7.08
C VAL A 57 -18.67 -7.85 -7.98
N THR A 58 -18.88 -8.64 -9.03
CA THR A 58 -17.85 -8.95 -10.03
C THR A 58 -18.34 -8.47 -11.38
N LEU A 59 -17.62 -7.52 -11.96
CA LEU A 59 -17.91 -6.91 -13.25
C LEU A 59 -17.08 -7.57 -14.35
N ARG A 60 -17.71 -7.77 -15.51
CA ARG A 60 -17.09 -8.38 -16.70
C ARG A 60 -17.61 -7.73 -17.96
N ARG A 61 -16.88 -7.88 -19.09
CA ARG A 61 -17.24 -7.38 -20.41
C ARG A 61 -17.54 -5.87 -20.39
N GLU A 62 -18.59 -5.43 -21.05
CA GLU A 62 -19.01 -4.02 -21.19
C GLU A 62 -19.11 -3.30 -19.85
N ARG A 63 -19.82 -3.85 -18.88
CA ARG A 63 -19.96 -3.25 -17.54
C ARG A 63 -18.64 -3.06 -16.80
N MET A 64 -17.68 -3.92 -17.07
CA MET A 64 -16.33 -3.79 -16.50
C MET A 64 -15.61 -2.58 -17.08
N TYR A 65 -15.68 -2.38 -18.39
CA TYR A 65 -15.05 -1.25 -19.07
C TYR A 65 -15.73 0.08 -18.73
N GLU A 66 -17.06 0.10 -18.69
CA GLU A 66 -17.83 1.26 -18.25
C GLU A 66 -17.48 1.68 -16.81
N PHE A 67 -17.36 0.71 -15.91
CA PHE A 67 -16.96 0.97 -14.54
C PHE A 67 -15.51 1.47 -14.48
N LEU A 68 -14.60 0.90 -15.26
CA LEU A 68 -13.21 1.31 -15.33
C LEU A 68 -13.08 2.76 -15.83
N ASP A 69 -13.80 3.10 -16.88
CA ASP A 69 -13.83 4.46 -17.44
C ASP A 69 -14.33 5.48 -16.42
N ARG A 70 -15.44 5.21 -15.74
CA ARG A 70 -15.96 6.07 -14.67
C ARG A 70 -14.98 6.17 -13.48
N LEU A 71 -14.32 5.08 -13.12
CA LEU A 71 -13.34 5.06 -12.05
C LEU A 71 -12.17 6.00 -12.38
N ILE A 72 -11.63 5.93 -13.59
CA ILE A 72 -10.45 6.70 -14.01
C ILE A 72 -10.79 8.18 -14.21
N ASN A 73 -11.83 8.46 -14.99
CA ASN A 73 -12.11 9.81 -15.48
C ASN A 73 -12.97 10.64 -14.50
N VAL A 74 -13.77 10.00 -13.66
CA VAL A 74 -14.72 10.70 -12.79
C VAL A 74 -14.41 10.49 -11.30
N ALA A 75 -14.24 9.24 -10.86
CA ALA A 75 -14.13 8.93 -9.44
C ALA A 75 -12.76 9.28 -8.86
N LEU A 76 -11.65 8.85 -9.49
CA LEU A 76 -10.31 9.11 -8.99
C LEU A 76 -9.97 10.60 -8.87
N PRO A 77 -10.31 11.49 -9.83
CA PRO A 77 -10.07 12.92 -9.67
C PRO A 77 -10.85 13.56 -8.52
N ARG A 78 -11.97 12.97 -8.09
CA ARG A 78 -12.78 13.45 -6.96
C ARG A 78 -12.27 13.00 -5.59
N VAL A 79 -11.28 12.10 -5.55
CA VAL A 79 -10.66 11.68 -4.28
C VAL A 79 -9.94 12.86 -3.66
N ARG A 80 -10.19 13.08 -2.35
CA ARG A 80 -9.51 14.16 -1.60
C ARG A 80 -8.01 13.88 -1.56
N ASP A 81 -7.21 14.92 -1.85
CA ASP A 81 -5.74 14.86 -1.86
C ASP A 81 -5.17 13.76 -2.77
N PHE A 82 -5.83 13.52 -3.91
CA PHE A 82 -5.37 12.50 -4.85
C PHE A 82 -3.99 12.86 -5.42
N ARG A 83 -3.02 12.00 -5.16
CA ARG A 83 -1.63 12.16 -5.63
C ARG A 83 -1.18 11.05 -6.58
N GLY A 84 -2.13 10.29 -7.12
CA GLY A 84 -1.87 9.11 -7.93
C GLY A 84 -1.82 7.81 -7.10
N LEU A 85 -1.96 6.70 -7.79
CA LEU A 85 -2.05 5.36 -7.21
C LEU A 85 -0.65 4.76 -6.99
N ASN A 86 -0.54 3.86 -6.02
CA ASN A 86 0.73 3.24 -5.68
C ASN A 86 1.06 2.09 -6.64
N SER A 87 2.24 2.11 -7.24
CA SER A 87 2.75 1.01 -8.07
C SER A 87 3.03 -0.29 -7.32
N LYS A 88 3.17 -0.24 -5.98
CA LYS A 88 3.40 -1.44 -5.16
C LYS A 88 2.13 -2.26 -4.86
N SER A 89 0.98 -1.84 -5.35
CA SER A 89 -0.33 -2.51 -5.11
C SER A 89 -0.62 -3.63 -6.11
N PHE A 90 0.37 -4.06 -6.88
CA PHE A 90 0.33 -5.30 -7.66
C PHE A 90 0.60 -6.52 -6.78
N ASP A 91 0.08 -7.68 -7.19
CA ASP A 91 0.17 -8.95 -6.44
C ASP A 91 1.31 -9.90 -6.91
N GLY A 92 2.16 -9.48 -7.84
CA GLY A 92 3.19 -10.31 -8.48
C GLY A 92 2.72 -11.07 -9.72
N ASN A 93 1.41 -11.09 -9.99
CA ASN A 93 0.79 -11.78 -11.12
C ASN A 93 0.04 -10.80 -12.06
N GLY A 94 0.40 -9.53 -12.02
CA GLY A 94 -0.20 -8.50 -12.86
C GLY A 94 -1.62 -8.09 -12.47
N ASN A 95 -2.14 -8.47 -11.30
CA ASN A 95 -3.40 -7.97 -10.79
C ASN A 95 -3.16 -6.75 -9.89
N TYR A 96 -4.08 -5.80 -9.94
CA TYR A 96 -3.98 -4.55 -9.20
C TYR A 96 -5.12 -4.39 -8.20
N SER A 97 -4.80 -3.99 -6.97
CA SER A 97 -5.80 -3.75 -5.92
C SER A 97 -5.70 -2.33 -5.39
N LEU A 98 -6.83 -1.65 -5.26
CA LEU A 98 -6.90 -0.31 -4.68
C LEU A 98 -8.04 -0.22 -3.68
N GLY A 99 -7.81 0.52 -2.59
CA GLY A 99 -8.82 0.88 -1.60
C GLY A 99 -9.26 2.32 -1.79
N VAL A 100 -10.56 2.52 -1.80
CA VAL A 100 -11.21 3.83 -1.81
C VAL A 100 -11.83 4.06 -0.43
N LYS A 101 -11.54 5.17 0.19
CA LYS A 101 -12.03 5.48 1.55
C LYS A 101 -13.50 5.90 1.58
N GLU A 102 -13.97 6.53 0.53
CA GLU A 102 -15.28 7.17 0.47
C GLU A 102 -16.03 6.77 -0.80
N GLN A 103 -17.22 6.17 -0.66
CA GLN A 103 -18.06 5.84 -1.82
C GLN A 103 -18.62 7.08 -2.56
N ILE A 104 -18.61 8.24 -1.92
CA ILE A 104 -19.16 9.50 -2.45
C ILE A 104 -18.44 10.00 -3.70
N ILE A 105 -17.23 9.52 -3.96
CA ILE A 105 -16.48 9.90 -5.17
C ILE A 105 -17.23 9.51 -6.46
N PHE A 106 -18.15 8.56 -6.38
CA PHE A 106 -18.95 8.14 -7.52
C PHE A 106 -20.20 8.99 -7.65
N PRO A 107 -20.50 9.55 -8.84
CA PRO A 107 -21.64 10.46 -9.07
C PRO A 107 -23.00 9.78 -8.92
N GLU A 108 -23.06 8.45 -9.02
CA GLU A 108 -24.29 7.66 -8.88
C GLU A 108 -24.81 7.62 -7.44
N ILE A 109 -23.97 8.00 -6.50
CA ILE A 109 -24.27 7.98 -5.07
C ILE A 109 -24.61 9.40 -4.60
N ASP A 110 -25.86 9.63 -4.26
CA ASP A 110 -26.34 10.90 -3.73
C ASP A 110 -25.91 11.07 -2.25
N TYR A 111 -25.22 12.14 -1.95
CA TYR A 111 -24.77 12.46 -0.59
C TYR A 111 -25.92 12.51 0.44
N ASP A 112 -27.05 13.08 0.06
CA ASP A 112 -28.21 13.27 0.94
C ASP A 112 -28.92 11.96 1.31
N LYS A 113 -28.69 10.89 0.55
CA LYS A 113 -29.31 9.57 0.75
C LYS A 113 -28.43 8.56 1.45
N ILE A 114 -27.20 8.96 1.77
CA ILE A 114 -26.23 8.08 2.41
C ILE A 114 -26.43 8.13 3.93
N ASP A 115 -26.47 6.95 4.55
CA ASP A 115 -26.46 6.83 6.01
C ASP A 115 -25.07 7.10 6.60
N LYS A 116 -24.03 6.54 5.93
CA LYS A 116 -22.65 6.58 6.41
C LYS A 116 -21.68 6.45 5.24
N ILE A 117 -20.57 7.15 5.35
CA ILE A 117 -19.45 7.02 4.42
C ILE A 117 -18.78 5.66 4.64
N ARG A 118 -18.63 4.88 3.58
CA ARG A 118 -18.01 3.56 3.58
C ARG A 118 -16.93 3.46 2.53
N GLY A 119 -15.88 2.72 2.86
CA GLY A 119 -14.84 2.38 1.90
C GLY A 119 -15.21 1.21 1.00
N LEU A 120 -14.52 1.14 -0.12
CA LEU A 120 -14.60 0.04 -1.09
C LEU A 120 -13.20 -0.47 -1.42
N ASP A 121 -13.09 -1.77 -1.65
CA ASP A 121 -11.90 -2.40 -2.20
C ASP A 121 -12.17 -2.79 -3.65
N ILE A 122 -11.36 -2.32 -4.57
CA ILE A 122 -11.48 -2.58 -6.00
C ILE A 122 -10.28 -3.42 -6.44
N CYS A 123 -10.54 -4.64 -6.91
CA CYS A 123 -9.51 -5.53 -7.41
C CYS A 123 -9.67 -5.69 -8.94
N ILE A 124 -8.67 -5.28 -9.69
CA ILE A 124 -8.59 -5.41 -11.13
C ILE A 124 -7.76 -6.65 -11.43
N THR A 125 -8.41 -7.68 -11.99
CA THR A 125 -7.73 -8.91 -12.37
C THR A 125 -7.49 -8.91 -13.87
N THR A 126 -6.22 -8.99 -14.26
CA THR A 126 -5.79 -9.00 -15.66
C THR A 126 -5.39 -10.41 -16.12
N SER A 127 -5.01 -10.56 -17.37
CA SER A 127 -4.41 -11.76 -17.94
C SER A 127 -2.89 -11.65 -18.09
N ALA A 128 -2.31 -10.56 -17.58
CA ALA A 128 -0.86 -10.38 -17.56
C ALA A 128 -0.19 -11.45 -16.70
N LYS A 129 1.02 -11.81 -17.05
CA LYS A 129 1.81 -12.81 -16.32
C LYS A 129 2.65 -12.17 -15.22
N ASN A 130 3.08 -10.94 -15.45
CA ASN A 130 3.96 -10.17 -14.56
C ASN A 130 3.36 -8.82 -14.28
N ASP A 131 3.83 -8.17 -13.20
CA ASP A 131 3.39 -6.84 -12.80
C ASP A 131 3.75 -5.76 -13.83
N GLU A 132 4.84 -5.94 -14.58
CA GLU A 132 5.27 -5.03 -15.65
C GLU A 132 4.27 -4.99 -16.81
N GLU A 133 3.82 -6.17 -17.25
CA GLU A 133 2.77 -6.28 -18.28
C GLU A 133 1.45 -5.69 -17.77
N GLY A 134 1.09 -5.95 -16.50
CA GLY A 134 -0.08 -5.39 -15.85
C GLY A 134 -0.02 -3.86 -15.76
N LEU A 135 1.15 -3.32 -15.42
CA LEU A 135 1.39 -1.88 -15.35
C LEU A 135 1.27 -1.24 -16.75
N ALA A 136 1.89 -1.84 -17.78
CA ALA A 136 1.80 -1.37 -19.15
C ALA A 136 0.34 -1.33 -19.63
N LEU A 137 -0.42 -2.42 -19.37
CA LEU A 137 -1.84 -2.48 -19.69
C LEU A 137 -2.65 -1.36 -19.01
N LEU A 138 -2.45 -1.13 -17.71
CA LEU A 138 -3.18 -0.09 -16.98
C LEU A 138 -2.77 1.31 -17.40
N LYS A 139 -1.51 1.54 -17.81
CA LYS A 139 -1.05 2.81 -18.38
C LYS A 139 -1.73 3.14 -19.71
N GLU A 140 -1.97 2.14 -20.57
CA GLU A 140 -2.72 2.32 -21.82
C GLU A 140 -4.19 2.75 -21.56
N PHE A 141 -4.76 2.36 -20.42
CA PHE A 141 -6.06 2.86 -19.97
C PHE A 141 -5.99 4.22 -19.28
N ASN A 142 -4.85 4.92 -19.29
CA ASN A 142 -4.61 6.17 -18.56
C ASN A 142 -4.83 6.06 -17.04
N PHE A 143 -4.59 4.89 -16.47
CA PHE A 143 -4.71 4.70 -15.03
C PHE A 143 -3.61 5.47 -14.29
N PRO A 144 -3.91 6.38 -13.36
CA PRO A 144 -2.96 7.32 -12.77
C PRO A 144 -2.03 6.67 -11.74
N ILE A 145 -1.23 5.70 -12.17
CA ILE A 145 -0.24 5.04 -11.34
C ILE A 145 1.04 5.89 -11.32
N LYS A 146 1.57 6.14 -10.13
CA LYS A 146 2.91 6.73 -9.98
C LYS A 146 3.94 5.76 -10.53
N ASP A 147 4.89 6.28 -11.30
CA ASP A 147 5.99 5.45 -11.77
C ASP A 147 6.71 4.80 -10.59
N ALA A 148 6.84 3.48 -10.63
CA ALA A 148 7.67 2.77 -9.68
C ALA A 148 9.11 3.27 -9.85
N PRO A 149 9.88 3.49 -8.77
CA PRO A 149 11.32 3.63 -8.93
C PRO A 149 11.79 2.38 -9.69
N LYS A 150 12.45 2.59 -10.83
CA LYS A 150 13.02 1.51 -11.62
C LYS A 150 13.81 0.62 -10.66
N LYS A 151 13.47 -0.66 -10.54
CA LYS A 151 14.36 -1.62 -9.91
C LYS A 151 15.62 -1.58 -10.76
N LYS A 152 16.74 -1.15 -10.19
CA LYS A 152 18.06 -1.32 -10.82
C LYS A 152 18.17 -2.79 -11.18
N THR A 153 18.34 -3.08 -12.42
CA THR A 153 18.57 -4.45 -12.90
C THR A 153 19.84 -4.93 -12.22
N THR A 154 19.90 -6.16 -11.81
CA THR A 154 21.05 -6.78 -11.10
C THR A 154 22.36 -6.55 -11.83
N GLU A 155 22.32 -6.35 -13.16
CA GLU A 155 23.46 -6.02 -14.01
C GLU A 155 24.01 -4.60 -13.79
N GLU A 156 23.16 -3.61 -13.41
CA GLU A 156 23.62 -2.24 -13.10
C GLU A 156 24.21 -2.15 -11.67
N SER A 157 23.78 -3.02 -10.74
CA SER A 157 24.35 -3.09 -9.39
C SER A 157 25.73 -3.77 -9.37
N GLU A 158 25.98 -4.73 -10.27
CA GLU A 158 27.29 -5.37 -10.37
C GLU A 158 28.34 -4.46 -11.03
N VAL A 159 27.94 -3.53 -11.87
CA VAL A 159 28.84 -2.57 -12.51
C VAL A 159 29.19 -1.41 -11.56
N GLU A 160 28.23 -0.95 -10.72
CA GLU A 160 28.51 0.08 -9.69
C GLU A 160 29.39 -0.47 -8.55
N GLU A 161 29.20 -1.75 -8.17
CA GLU A 161 30.02 -2.39 -7.12
C GLU A 161 31.45 -2.67 -7.56
N VAL A 162 31.69 -2.90 -8.85
CA VAL A 162 33.02 -3.09 -9.44
C VAL A 162 33.79 -1.77 -9.60
N VAL A 163 33.07 -0.65 -9.77
CA VAL A 163 33.67 0.70 -9.88
C VAL A 163 34.01 1.28 -8.50
N GLU A 164 33.22 0.95 -7.46
CA GLU A 164 33.44 1.46 -6.09
C GLU A 164 34.57 0.71 -5.33
N VAL A 165 34.94 -0.48 -5.81
CA VAL A 165 36.06 -1.26 -5.23
C VAL A 165 37.42 -0.94 -5.88
N ALA A 166 37.46 -0.19 -6.99
CA ALA A 166 38.71 0.07 -7.73
C ALA A 166 39.46 1.35 -7.32
N ASP A 167 38.84 2.26 -6.54
CA ASP A 167 39.45 3.57 -6.24
C ASP A 167 40.13 3.78 -4.89
N PRO A 168 40.11 2.89 -3.88
CA PRO A 168 40.83 3.17 -2.65
C PRO A 168 42.29 2.72 -2.61
N GLU A 169 42.83 1.99 -3.59
CA GLU A 169 44.20 1.50 -3.57
C GLU A 169 45.23 2.42 -4.25
N LEU A 170 44.80 3.41 -4.99
CA LEU A 170 45.71 4.37 -5.67
C LEU A 170 46.01 5.62 -4.84
N GLU A 171 45.16 6.02 -3.90
CA GLU A 171 45.41 7.16 -3.02
C GLU A 171 46.26 6.83 -1.80
N ALA A 172 46.44 5.55 -1.45
CA ALA A 172 47.23 5.14 -0.29
C ALA A 172 48.75 5.08 -0.59
N LYS A 173 49.15 5.08 -1.87
CA LYS A 173 50.59 5.01 -2.25
C LYS A 173 51.25 6.36 -2.49
N GLU A 174 50.50 7.44 -2.56
CA GLU A 174 51.08 8.81 -2.66
C GLU A 174 51.24 9.54 -1.33
N LYS A 175 50.68 9.00 -0.24
CA LYS A 175 50.84 9.60 1.11
C LYS A 175 51.94 9.00 1.99
N GLU A 176 52.62 7.96 1.52
CA GLU A 176 53.72 7.33 2.29
C GLU A 176 55.14 7.85 1.91
N ALA A 177 55.22 8.83 1.00
CA ALA A 177 56.52 9.36 0.54
C ALA A 177 56.85 10.78 1.01
N ALA A 178 56.05 11.39 1.90
CA ALA A 178 56.35 12.73 2.41
C ALA A 178 56.00 12.82 3.89
N ASP A 179 56.75 12.19 4.77
CA ASP A 179 57.07 12.70 6.12
C ASP A 179 57.98 11.70 6.88
N THR A 180 59.23 11.80 6.58
CA THR A 180 60.28 11.41 7.53
C THR A 180 61.12 12.64 7.80
N VAL A 181 60.87 13.36 8.89
CA VAL A 181 61.87 14.08 9.65
C VAL A 181 61.30 14.53 11.01
N ASP A 182 61.80 13.85 12.02
CA ASP A 182 62.26 14.34 13.33
C ASP A 182 61.36 15.10 14.32
N VAL A 183 61.36 14.62 15.51
CA VAL A 183 61.68 15.13 16.85
C VAL A 183 60.71 14.69 17.94
N LYS A 184 61.25 13.84 18.83
CA LYS A 184 60.80 13.58 20.22
C LYS A 184 61.33 14.74 21.12
N PRO A 185 60.96 14.92 22.41
CA PRO A 185 60.38 14.01 23.40
C PRO A 185 59.49 14.65 24.51
N GLU A 186 59.07 13.78 25.43
CA GLU A 186 58.76 14.00 26.88
C GLU A 186 57.45 14.76 27.21
N SER A 187 56.65 14.42 28.18
CA SER A 187 56.71 13.63 29.41
C SER A 187 55.34 13.61 30.10
N GLU A 188 55.12 12.55 30.87
CA GLU A 188 54.45 12.46 32.18
C GLU A 188 52.99 12.78 32.34
N GLU A 189 52.32 11.78 32.73
CA GLU A 189 51.92 11.26 34.05
C GLU A 189 50.56 11.75 34.56
N VAL A 190 49.83 10.81 35.00
CA VAL A 190 49.20 10.54 36.32
C VAL A 190 47.69 10.68 36.43
N SER A 191 47.15 9.56 36.69
CA SER A 191 46.31 9.05 37.78
C SER A 191 44.83 9.30 37.73
N GLU A 192 44.10 8.16 37.78
CA GLU A 192 43.36 7.65 38.95
C GLU A 192 42.25 8.57 39.44
N THR A 193 41.09 8.15 39.70
CA THR A 193 40.50 7.06 40.47
C THR A 193 38.98 7.26 40.56
N LYS A 194 38.34 6.12 40.69
CA LYS A 194 37.26 5.78 41.66
C LYS A 194 35.90 6.42 41.51
N ASP A 195 34.98 5.59 41.39
CA ASP A 195 34.20 4.69 42.26
C ASP A 195 32.85 5.26 42.69
N LYS A 196 31.89 4.38 42.53
CA LYS A 196 30.88 3.93 43.49
C LYS A 196 29.59 4.71 43.65
N GLU A 197 28.57 3.90 43.49
CA GLU A 197 27.48 3.57 44.42
C GLU A 197 26.44 4.67 44.62
N ASN A 198 25.19 4.44 44.68
CA ASN A 198 24.31 3.48 45.32
C ASN A 198 22.89 3.82 44.81
N GLU A 199 22.07 2.88 44.43
CA GLU A 199 21.11 2.09 45.23
C GLU A 199 20.08 2.87 46.07
N ILE A 200 18.88 2.33 45.99
CA ILE A 200 17.78 2.31 46.98
C ILE A 200 16.83 3.50 46.90
N GLU A 201 15.60 3.33 46.84
CA GLU A 201 14.42 2.61 47.37
C GLU A 201 13.18 3.30 46.77
N GLU A 202 12.23 2.54 46.34
CA GLU A 202 11.06 1.96 46.98
C GLU A 202 9.98 2.94 47.45
N LYS A 203 8.74 2.63 47.05
CA LYS A 203 7.43 2.94 47.64
C LYS A 203 6.85 4.36 47.33
N GLU A 204 5.78 4.43 46.70
CA GLU A 204 4.38 4.06 47.08
C GLU A 204 3.52 3.85 45.84
#